data_83a6f504c9bf99f9c35eca45fa4c89b7
#
_entry.id   83a6f504c9bf99f9c35eca45fa4c89b7
#
_cell.length_a   1.000
_cell.length_b   1.000
_cell.length_c   1.000
_cell.angle_alpha   90.00
_cell.angle_beta   90.00
_cell.angle_gamma   90.00
#
_symmetry.space_group_name_H-M   'P 1'
#
loop_
_entity.id
_entity.type
_entity.pdbx_description
1 polymer ?
#
loop_
_entity_poly.entity_id
_entity_poly.type
_entity_poly.pdbx_seq_one_letter_code
_entity_poly.pdbx_strand_id
1 'polypeptide(L)'
;MTVLWAADALRAGTGGAFRRAFDASGVSIDSRTLRPGDLFMALQGEADGHAFVADALARGAAGAMVHRTDGLPDDAPLLVVGDTLDGLHALGRAGRARFGGKVLAVTGSVGKTTTKEMLRTALSAFGPTHAAEASYNNHWGVPLTLARLPPGAAFCVAEIGMNHAGEIAPLARLAAPHVAVVTAVASAHIGHLGSLEAIADEKASVLGGLVPGGLAILPGDSPFLSRMAEAAPGRVITFGQAEGADARLLQTEPVRARVYGETIEFPLAAPGAHMALNAVAALAACAALGLDVSVASTALSSFVPGAGRGAQRPIRGGDILLLDESYNASSASVRAALGVLATLPGRRVAVLGDMLELGAFGPAEHAGLVEDVTSSADLLYACGPLMRHLYDGVPDRRRGAHAPDSTALAPLVADAVRPGDAVLVKGSLGSRMRLVVAALEQAGAPG
;
A
#
# COMPACT_ATOMS: atom_id res chain seq x y z
N MET A 1 12.71 -23.33 -15.08
CA MET A 1 12.37 -22.32 -14.05
C MET A 1 13.51 -22.25 -13.05
N THR A 2 13.88 -21.07 -12.59
CA THR A 2 14.95 -20.92 -11.59
C THR A 2 14.42 -21.35 -10.22
N VAL A 3 15.15 -22.23 -9.53
CA VAL A 3 14.80 -22.66 -8.18
C VAL A 3 15.02 -21.50 -7.20
N LEU A 4 13.97 -21.11 -6.49
CA LEU A 4 14.03 -20.14 -5.40
C LEU A 4 14.36 -20.83 -4.07
N TRP A 5 13.79 -22.00 -3.85
CA TRP A 5 13.96 -22.82 -2.66
C TRP A 5 14.22 -24.27 -3.03
N ALA A 6 15.43 -24.75 -2.78
CA ALA A 6 15.74 -26.18 -2.84
C ALA A 6 15.09 -26.92 -1.64
N ALA A 7 14.79 -28.20 -1.81
CA ALA A 7 14.15 -29.04 -0.78
C ALA A 7 14.89 -28.97 0.57
N ASP A 8 16.22 -29.06 0.56
CA ASP A 8 16.99 -29.00 1.80
C ASP A 8 16.90 -27.63 2.49
N ALA A 9 16.84 -26.53 1.72
CA ALA A 9 16.65 -25.19 2.24
C ALA A 9 15.23 -24.97 2.81
N LEU A 10 14.21 -25.55 2.18
CA LEU A 10 12.83 -25.56 2.70
C LEU A 10 12.79 -26.29 4.05
N ARG A 11 13.36 -27.48 4.13
CA ARG A 11 13.42 -28.26 5.39
C ARG A 11 14.18 -27.53 6.47
N ALA A 12 15.37 -27.04 6.16
CA ALA A 12 16.21 -26.35 7.14
C ALA A 12 15.58 -25.03 7.62
N GLY A 13 14.95 -24.26 6.69
CA GLY A 13 14.33 -22.97 7.02
C GLY A 13 13.04 -23.07 7.83
N THR A 14 12.27 -24.18 7.66
CA THR A 14 10.96 -24.35 8.32
C THR A 14 10.96 -25.34 9.47
N GLY A 15 11.98 -26.21 9.57
CA GLY A 15 11.98 -27.36 10.47
C GLY A 15 10.98 -28.47 10.11
N GLY A 16 10.34 -28.36 8.93
CA GLY A 16 9.33 -29.30 8.48
C GLY A 16 9.90 -30.62 7.95
N ALA A 17 9.03 -31.63 7.82
CA ALA A 17 9.34 -32.93 7.25
C ALA A 17 8.65 -33.09 5.88
N PHE A 18 9.39 -33.58 4.89
CA PHE A 18 8.80 -33.91 3.60
C PHE A 18 8.10 -35.28 3.61
N ARG A 19 6.90 -35.35 3.03
CA ARG A 19 6.33 -36.62 2.59
C ARG A 19 7.01 -37.06 1.28
N ARG A 20 7.09 -36.17 0.30
CA ARG A 20 7.89 -36.27 -0.93
C ARG A 20 8.61 -34.95 -1.16
N ALA A 21 9.94 -34.98 -1.28
CA ALA A 21 10.75 -33.78 -1.46
C ALA A 21 10.50 -33.12 -2.83
N PHE A 22 10.56 -31.80 -2.86
CA PHE A 22 10.43 -30.97 -4.06
C PHE A 22 11.21 -29.67 -3.90
N ASP A 23 11.65 -29.12 -5.02
CA ASP A 23 12.17 -27.76 -5.11
C ASP A 23 11.05 -26.82 -5.52
N ALA A 24 11.11 -25.56 -5.12
CA ALA A 24 10.11 -24.55 -5.48
C ALA A 24 10.74 -23.35 -6.19
N SER A 25 10.06 -22.84 -7.23
CA SER A 25 10.46 -21.63 -7.98
C SER A 25 9.85 -20.34 -7.44
N GLY A 26 8.87 -20.43 -6.53
CA GLY A 26 8.19 -19.33 -5.88
C GLY A 26 7.40 -19.80 -4.67
N VAL A 27 6.63 -18.89 -4.06
CA VAL A 27 5.74 -19.18 -2.91
C VAL A 27 4.39 -18.52 -3.15
N SER A 28 3.29 -19.22 -2.96
CA SER A 28 1.92 -18.69 -3.08
C SER A 28 1.05 -19.07 -1.89
N ILE A 29 0.17 -18.14 -1.48
CA ILE A 29 -0.88 -18.33 -0.47
C ILE A 29 -2.29 -18.38 -1.10
N ASP A 30 -2.38 -18.27 -2.44
CA ASP A 30 -3.64 -18.26 -3.17
C ASP A 30 -3.55 -19.20 -4.38
N SER A 31 -4.36 -20.27 -4.39
CA SER A 31 -4.37 -21.28 -5.47
C SER A 31 -4.82 -20.69 -6.81
N ARG A 32 -5.58 -19.58 -6.82
CA ARG A 32 -6.10 -18.93 -8.03
C ARG A 32 -5.04 -18.17 -8.82
N THR A 33 -4.02 -17.64 -8.11
CA THR A 33 -2.93 -16.84 -8.69
C THR A 33 -1.58 -17.56 -8.67
N LEU A 34 -1.54 -18.79 -8.16
CA LEU A 34 -0.39 -19.66 -8.11
C LEU A 34 0.21 -19.87 -9.50
N ARG A 35 1.53 -19.87 -9.59
CA ARG A 35 2.28 -20.20 -10.81
C ARG A 35 2.80 -21.64 -10.74
N PRO A 36 2.91 -22.36 -11.88
CA PRO A 36 3.55 -23.67 -11.89
C PRO A 36 4.95 -23.62 -11.27
N GLY A 37 5.24 -24.58 -10.39
CA GLY A 37 6.49 -24.64 -9.64
C GLY A 37 6.50 -23.88 -8.31
N ASP A 38 5.44 -23.17 -7.93
CA ASP A 38 5.35 -22.53 -6.61
C ASP A 38 5.14 -23.55 -5.48
N LEU A 39 5.65 -23.24 -4.30
CA LEU A 39 5.22 -23.81 -3.03
C LEU A 39 3.89 -23.17 -2.63
N PHE A 40 2.83 -23.97 -2.51
CA PHE A 40 1.55 -23.51 -1.97
C PHE A 40 1.56 -23.57 -0.45
N MET A 41 1.16 -22.48 0.22
CA MET A 41 1.06 -22.38 1.68
C MET A 41 -0.41 -22.54 2.10
N ALA A 42 -0.75 -23.63 2.77
CA ALA A 42 -2.11 -23.90 3.25
C ALA A 42 -2.40 -23.15 4.56
N LEU A 43 -2.50 -21.82 4.49
CA LEU A 43 -2.76 -20.97 5.65
C LEU A 43 -4.21 -21.11 6.14
N GLN A 44 -4.43 -20.93 7.45
CA GLN A 44 -5.75 -20.78 8.05
C GLN A 44 -6.15 -19.30 8.11
N GLY A 45 -7.27 -18.95 7.47
CA GLY A 45 -7.89 -17.63 7.48
C GLY A 45 -9.40 -17.77 7.63
N GLU A 46 -10.17 -16.95 6.93
CA GLU A 46 -11.63 -17.12 6.81
C GLU A 46 -11.99 -18.48 6.22
N ALA A 47 -11.17 -18.99 5.30
CA ALA A 47 -11.23 -20.35 4.79
C ALA A 47 -9.96 -21.12 5.18
N ASP A 48 -10.10 -22.44 5.34
CA ASP A 48 -8.97 -23.31 5.59
C ASP A 48 -8.22 -23.59 4.28
N GLY A 49 -6.96 -23.16 4.21
CA GLY A 49 -6.10 -23.34 3.05
C GLY A 49 -5.87 -24.82 2.64
N HIS A 50 -6.04 -25.77 3.57
CA HIS A 50 -5.92 -27.19 3.27
C HIS A 50 -6.95 -27.67 2.25
N ALA A 51 -8.14 -27.07 2.22
CA ALA A 51 -9.17 -27.36 1.22
C ALA A 51 -8.74 -27.07 -0.22
N PHE A 52 -7.73 -26.21 -0.42
CA PHE A 52 -7.24 -25.80 -1.73
C PHE A 52 -5.95 -26.50 -2.17
N VAL A 53 -5.39 -27.42 -1.35
CA VAL A 53 -4.13 -28.11 -1.68
C VAL A 53 -4.26 -28.91 -2.96
N ALA A 54 -5.35 -29.69 -3.12
CA ALA A 54 -5.58 -30.49 -4.33
C ALA A 54 -5.68 -29.61 -5.59
N ASP A 55 -6.40 -28.47 -5.51
CA ASP A 55 -6.50 -27.49 -6.60
C ASP A 55 -5.12 -26.87 -6.92
N ALA A 56 -4.36 -26.49 -5.92
CA ALA A 56 -3.01 -25.93 -6.10
C ALA A 56 -2.07 -26.93 -6.80
N LEU A 57 -2.08 -28.21 -6.39
CA LEU A 57 -1.29 -29.26 -7.02
C LEU A 57 -1.74 -29.52 -8.48
N ALA A 58 -3.05 -29.53 -8.72
CA ALA A 58 -3.60 -29.68 -10.07
C ALA A 58 -3.23 -28.51 -11.00
N ARG A 59 -3.03 -27.30 -10.45
CA ARG A 59 -2.55 -26.11 -11.17
C ARG A 59 -1.03 -26.05 -11.33
N GLY A 60 -0.32 -27.09 -10.87
CA GLY A 60 1.11 -27.22 -11.08
C GLY A 60 1.98 -26.67 -9.94
N ALA A 61 1.46 -26.53 -8.72
CA ALA A 61 2.31 -26.31 -7.56
C ALA A 61 3.39 -27.39 -7.48
N ALA A 62 4.64 -27.01 -7.14
CA ALA A 62 5.72 -27.97 -6.90
C ALA A 62 5.42 -28.85 -5.68
N GLY A 63 4.69 -28.31 -4.73
CA GLY A 63 4.22 -28.97 -3.52
C GLY A 63 3.47 -28.02 -2.62
N ALA A 64 3.02 -28.51 -1.46
CA ALA A 64 2.30 -27.70 -0.49
C ALA A 64 2.90 -27.80 0.92
N MET A 65 2.94 -26.68 1.64
CA MET A 65 3.20 -26.66 3.07
C MET A 65 1.88 -26.79 3.83
N VAL A 66 1.79 -27.78 4.69
CA VAL A 66 0.59 -28.15 5.43
C VAL A 66 0.93 -28.47 6.90
N HIS A 67 -0.04 -28.35 7.82
CA HIS A 67 0.14 -28.82 9.20
C HIS A 67 -0.63 -30.12 9.50
N ARG A 68 -1.43 -30.60 8.56
CA ARG A 68 -2.10 -31.91 8.61
C ARG A 68 -2.17 -32.52 7.22
N THR A 69 -2.31 -33.83 7.17
CA THR A 69 -2.27 -34.58 5.90
C THR A 69 -3.56 -35.36 5.61
N ASP A 70 -4.55 -35.28 6.51
CA ASP A 70 -5.83 -35.96 6.37
C ASP A 70 -6.58 -35.48 5.11
N GLY A 71 -7.07 -36.44 4.33
CA GLY A 71 -7.77 -36.17 3.08
C GLY A 71 -6.89 -35.76 1.90
N LEU A 72 -5.55 -35.77 2.05
CA LEU A 72 -4.60 -35.50 0.98
C LEU A 72 -4.00 -36.79 0.43
N PRO A 73 -3.70 -36.87 -0.89
CA PRO A 73 -3.11 -38.10 -1.49
C PRO A 73 -1.81 -38.51 -0.80
N ASP A 74 -1.58 -39.82 -0.66
CA ASP A 74 -0.40 -40.35 0.04
C ASP A 74 0.92 -40.03 -0.67
N ASP A 75 0.91 -39.85 -1.97
CA ASP A 75 2.06 -39.54 -2.81
C ASP A 75 2.23 -38.02 -3.06
N ALA A 76 1.36 -37.18 -2.50
CA ALA A 76 1.42 -35.73 -2.70
C ALA A 76 2.76 -35.13 -2.21
N PRO A 77 3.35 -34.17 -2.94
CA PRO A 77 4.56 -33.47 -2.52
C PRO A 77 4.21 -32.47 -1.40
N LEU A 78 4.34 -32.93 -0.16
CA LEU A 78 3.98 -32.13 1.03
C LEU A 78 5.20 -31.85 1.90
N LEU A 79 5.29 -30.63 2.40
CA LEU A 79 6.16 -30.20 3.50
C LEU A 79 5.27 -30.04 4.74
N VAL A 80 5.39 -30.96 5.68
CA VAL A 80 4.56 -30.97 6.90
C VAL A 80 5.28 -30.20 8.00
N VAL A 81 4.59 -29.21 8.58
CA VAL A 81 5.05 -28.34 9.66
C VAL A 81 4.07 -28.40 10.83
N GLY A 82 4.46 -27.87 12.01
CA GLY A 82 3.56 -27.82 13.15
C GLY A 82 2.41 -26.81 12.99
N ASP A 83 2.71 -25.66 12.40
CA ASP A 83 1.76 -24.61 12.03
C ASP A 83 2.20 -23.96 10.72
N THR A 84 1.26 -23.68 9.80
CA THR A 84 1.60 -23.16 8.47
C THR A 84 1.93 -21.68 8.49
N LEU A 85 1.39 -20.90 9.43
CA LEU A 85 1.75 -19.49 9.60
C LEU A 85 3.16 -19.36 10.21
N ASP A 86 3.47 -20.16 11.23
CA ASP A 86 4.83 -20.23 11.78
C ASP A 86 5.83 -20.70 10.71
N GLY A 87 5.43 -21.66 9.86
CA GLY A 87 6.19 -22.11 8.70
C GLY A 87 6.47 -20.99 7.70
N LEU A 88 5.47 -20.15 7.41
CA LEU A 88 5.63 -18.98 6.54
C LEU A 88 6.57 -17.94 7.17
N HIS A 89 6.43 -17.65 8.46
CA HIS A 89 7.34 -16.76 9.19
C HIS A 89 8.77 -17.30 9.24
N ALA A 90 8.93 -18.60 9.42
CA ALA A 90 10.24 -19.27 9.41
C ALA A 90 10.90 -19.17 8.01
N LEU A 91 10.12 -19.41 6.95
CA LEU A 91 10.57 -19.27 5.57
C LEU A 91 10.92 -17.81 5.24
N GLY A 92 10.14 -16.85 5.73
CA GLY A 92 10.44 -15.42 5.62
C GLY A 92 11.76 -15.03 6.31
N ARG A 93 12.01 -15.55 7.53
CA ARG A 93 13.31 -15.37 8.23
C ARG A 93 14.47 -15.96 7.42
N ALA A 94 14.31 -17.16 6.90
CA ALA A 94 15.31 -17.81 6.08
C ALA A 94 15.58 -17.02 4.77
N GLY A 95 14.51 -16.49 4.14
CA GLY A 95 14.61 -15.61 2.98
C GLY A 95 15.39 -14.33 3.27
N ARG A 96 15.07 -13.68 4.42
CA ARG A 96 15.79 -12.48 4.86
C ARG A 96 17.25 -12.79 5.21
N ALA A 97 17.52 -13.90 5.88
CA ALA A 97 18.88 -14.26 6.33
C ALA A 97 19.83 -14.54 5.16
N ARG A 98 19.34 -15.16 4.06
CA ARG A 98 20.15 -15.43 2.86
C ARG A 98 20.33 -14.22 1.94
N PHE A 99 19.60 -13.11 2.21
CA PHE A 99 19.61 -11.93 1.36
C PHE A 99 20.72 -10.98 1.71
N GLY A 100 21.66 -10.76 0.78
CA GLY A 100 22.81 -9.86 0.94
C GLY A 100 22.57 -8.41 0.55
N GLY A 101 21.45 -8.08 -0.07
CA GLY A 101 21.10 -6.73 -0.52
C GLY A 101 20.54 -5.83 0.58
N LYS A 102 20.05 -4.65 0.19
CA LYS A 102 19.45 -3.68 1.11
C LYS A 102 17.95 -3.86 1.24
N VAL A 103 17.43 -3.89 2.47
CA VAL A 103 16.00 -3.95 2.77
C VAL A 103 15.54 -2.58 3.23
N LEU A 104 14.43 -2.11 2.65
CA LEU A 104 13.73 -0.90 3.07
C LEU A 104 12.35 -1.31 3.59
N ALA A 105 11.91 -0.74 4.71
CA ALA A 105 10.56 -0.90 5.23
C ALA A 105 9.79 0.42 5.08
N VAL A 106 8.51 0.33 4.69
CA VAL A 106 7.63 1.49 4.54
C VAL A 106 6.38 1.27 5.38
N THR A 107 6.10 2.20 6.29
CA THR A 107 4.84 2.26 7.05
C THR A 107 4.25 3.67 7.02
N GLY A 108 3.08 3.86 7.62
CA GLY A 108 2.37 5.13 7.75
C GLY A 108 0.86 4.97 7.67
N SER A 109 0.12 5.99 7.98
CA SER A 109 -1.34 5.99 7.90
C SER A 109 -1.82 6.00 6.43
N VAL A 110 -1.18 6.84 5.59
CA VAL A 110 -1.45 7.00 4.16
C VAL A 110 -0.14 6.97 3.37
N GLY A 111 -0.17 6.72 2.07
CA GLY A 111 1.00 6.79 1.19
C GLY A 111 1.91 5.55 1.18
N LYS A 112 1.72 4.55 2.04
CA LYS A 112 2.58 3.35 2.13
C LYS A 112 2.84 2.67 0.79
N THR A 113 1.79 2.23 0.12
CA THR A 113 1.91 1.48 -1.14
C THR A 113 2.48 2.36 -2.26
N THR A 114 2.05 3.63 -2.32
CA THR A 114 2.59 4.59 -3.29
C THR A 114 4.08 4.79 -3.10
N THR A 115 4.53 5.04 -1.86
CA THR A 115 5.97 5.18 -1.54
C THR A 115 6.74 3.88 -1.80
N LYS A 116 6.17 2.71 -1.48
CA LYS A 116 6.77 1.40 -1.83
C LYS A 116 6.99 1.26 -3.33
N GLU A 117 5.99 1.60 -4.16
CA GLU A 117 6.10 1.51 -5.62
C GLU A 117 7.06 2.57 -6.18
N MET A 118 7.07 3.78 -5.63
CA MET A 118 8.06 4.82 -5.97
C MET A 118 9.49 4.37 -5.63
N LEU A 119 9.70 3.77 -4.46
CA LEU A 119 10.99 3.17 -4.08
C LEU A 119 11.37 2.03 -5.02
N ARG A 120 10.42 1.14 -5.37
CA ARG A 120 10.68 0.07 -6.33
C ARG A 120 11.12 0.64 -7.68
N THR A 121 10.44 1.68 -8.17
CA THR A 121 10.79 2.36 -9.43
C THR A 121 12.18 3.00 -9.36
N ALA A 122 12.45 3.81 -8.33
CA ALA A 122 13.72 4.49 -8.17
C ALA A 122 14.91 3.52 -7.99
N LEU A 123 14.76 2.51 -7.13
CA LEU A 123 15.81 1.53 -6.84
C LEU A 123 16.10 0.59 -8.01
N SER A 124 15.10 0.34 -8.87
CA SER A 124 15.28 -0.49 -10.08
C SER A 124 16.27 0.11 -11.08
N ALA A 125 16.55 1.42 -11.01
CA ALA A 125 17.61 2.05 -11.80
C ALA A 125 19.03 1.66 -11.33
N PHE A 126 19.16 1.11 -10.11
CA PHE A 126 20.44 0.73 -9.52
C PHE A 126 20.63 -0.79 -9.41
N GLY A 127 19.61 -1.57 -9.64
CA GLY A 127 19.70 -3.03 -9.60
C GLY A 127 18.35 -3.73 -9.43
N PRO A 128 18.34 -5.08 -9.54
CA PRO A 128 17.13 -5.85 -9.38
C PRO A 128 16.47 -5.59 -8.02
N THR A 129 15.23 -5.10 -8.05
CA THR A 129 14.47 -4.69 -6.87
C THR A 129 13.24 -5.55 -6.68
N HIS A 130 13.16 -6.23 -5.52
CA HIS A 130 11.99 -6.99 -5.08
C HIS A 130 11.11 -6.13 -4.20
N ALA A 131 9.79 -6.21 -4.39
CA ALA A 131 8.81 -5.56 -3.53
C ALA A 131 7.55 -6.43 -3.43
N ALA A 132 6.77 -6.24 -2.36
CA ALA A 132 5.49 -6.89 -2.23
C ALA A 132 4.58 -6.58 -3.42
N GLU A 133 3.98 -7.62 -4.01
CA GLU A 133 2.87 -7.46 -4.93
C GLU A 133 1.65 -6.94 -4.15
N ALA A 134 0.89 -6.01 -4.72
CA ALA A 134 -0.26 -5.39 -4.03
C ALA A 134 0.11 -4.82 -2.64
N SER A 135 -0.85 -4.83 -1.70
CA SER A 135 -0.67 -4.34 -0.33
C SER A 135 -0.50 -5.51 0.66
N TYR A 136 0.37 -6.48 0.35
CA TYR A 136 0.73 -7.55 1.29
C TYR A 136 1.61 -6.99 2.43
N ASN A 137 0.97 -6.38 3.44
CA ASN A 137 1.63 -5.60 4.48
C ASN A 137 1.34 -6.05 5.93
N ASN A 138 0.61 -7.16 6.09
CA ASN A 138 0.22 -7.74 7.37
C ASN A 138 1.11 -8.94 7.76
N HIS A 139 0.71 -9.68 8.82
CA HIS A 139 1.39 -10.87 9.34
C HIS A 139 1.50 -12.05 8.35
N TRP A 140 0.77 -12.03 7.21
CA TRP A 140 0.96 -12.94 6.09
C TRP A 140 1.83 -12.33 4.99
N GLY A 141 1.56 -11.06 4.69
CA GLY A 141 2.14 -10.38 3.53
C GLY A 141 3.63 -10.09 3.65
N VAL A 142 4.08 -9.64 4.83
CA VAL A 142 5.50 -9.33 5.04
C VAL A 142 6.35 -10.61 5.00
N PRO A 143 6.03 -11.69 5.75
CA PRO A 143 6.80 -12.93 5.63
C PRO A 143 6.72 -13.56 4.23
N LEU A 144 5.58 -13.44 3.52
CA LEU A 144 5.47 -13.89 2.13
C LEU A 144 6.40 -13.11 1.20
N THR A 145 6.48 -11.78 1.36
CA THR A 145 7.41 -10.93 0.60
C THR A 145 8.85 -11.39 0.80
N LEU A 146 9.25 -11.68 2.03
CA LEU A 146 10.59 -12.16 2.36
C LEU A 146 10.83 -13.60 1.88
N ALA A 147 9.82 -14.48 1.93
CA ALA A 147 9.91 -15.84 1.41
C ALA A 147 10.05 -15.86 -0.12
N ARG A 148 9.49 -14.87 -0.82
CA ARG A 148 9.60 -14.69 -2.27
C ARG A 148 10.88 -13.97 -2.70
N LEU A 149 11.67 -13.44 -1.77
CA LEU A 149 12.83 -12.60 -2.04
C LEU A 149 13.92 -13.38 -2.80
N PRO A 150 14.25 -12.98 -4.05
CA PRO A 150 15.30 -13.63 -4.82
C PRO A 150 16.67 -13.33 -4.20
N PRO A 151 17.56 -14.33 -4.03
CA PRO A 151 18.89 -14.12 -3.45
C PRO A 151 19.75 -13.10 -4.21
N GLY A 152 19.56 -13.01 -5.52
CA GLY A 152 20.32 -12.08 -6.40
C GLY A 152 19.71 -10.69 -6.55
N ALA A 153 18.63 -10.36 -5.85
CA ALA A 153 18.11 -8.99 -5.84
C ALA A 153 19.08 -8.04 -5.09
N ALA A 154 19.22 -6.81 -5.55
CA ALA A 154 20.01 -5.77 -4.88
C ALA A 154 19.22 -5.09 -3.75
N PHE A 155 17.91 -4.97 -3.94
CA PHE A 155 17.01 -4.27 -3.03
C PHE A 155 15.74 -5.08 -2.76
N CYS A 156 15.20 -4.90 -1.54
CA CYS A 156 13.87 -5.37 -1.13
C CYS A 156 13.10 -4.22 -0.47
N VAL A 157 11.87 -3.96 -0.91
CA VAL A 157 10.97 -2.97 -0.30
C VAL A 157 9.80 -3.69 0.33
N ALA A 158 9.75 -3.73 1.66
CA ALA A 158 8.69 -4.30 2.45
C ALA A 158 7.70 -3.23 2.91
N GLU A 159 6.44 -3.35 2.53
CA GLU A 159 5.36 -2.54 3.10
C GLU A 159 4.91 -3.17 4.41
N ILE A 160 4.80 -2.37 5.49
CA ILE A 160 4.38 -2.83 6.81
C ILE A 160 3.17 -2.01 7.26
N GLY A 161 2.03 -2.67 7.36
CA GLY A 161 0.76 -2.11 7.83
C GLY A 161 0.38 -2.63 9.21
N MET A 162 -0.73 -2.10 9.73
CA MET A 162 -1.36 -2.57 10.97
C MET A 162 -2.86 -2.28 10.94
N ASN A 163 -3.60 -3.06 11.70
CA ASN A 163 -4.97 -2.77 12.12
C ASN A 163 -5.04 -2.51 13.64
N HIS A 164 -4.18 -3.19 14.42
CA HIS A 164 -4.14 -3.09 15.88
C HIS A 164 -2.75 -2.74 16.38
N ALA A 165 -2.66 -2.30 17.63
CA ALA A 165 -1.40 -2.01 18.30
C ALA A 165 -0.53 -3.28 18.43
N GLY A 166 0.78 -3.11 18.28
CA GLY A 166 1.78 -4.19 18.43
C GLY A 166 2.02 -5.03 17.17
N GLU A 167 1.35 -4.75 16.04
CA GLU A 167 1.52 -5.55 14.81
C GLU A 167 2.76 -5.15 13.99
N ILE A 168 3.18 -3.89 14.03
CA ILE A 168 4.31 -3.39 13.22
C ILE A 168 5.66 -3.91 13.72
N ALA A 169 5.91 -3.86 15.03
CA ALA A 169 7.24 -4.19 15.58
C ALA A 169 7.72 -5.62 15.28
N PRO A 170 6.90 -6.68 15.38
CA PRO A 170 7.31 -8.03 14.99
C PRO A 170 7.66 -8.16 13.52
N LEU A 171 6.88 -7.51 12.64
CA LEU A 171 7.10 -7.52 11.19
C LEU A 171 8.36 -6.73 10.80
N ALA A 172 8.60 -5.61 11.48
CA ALA A 172 9.81 -4.83 11.30
C ALA A 172 11.06 -5.62 11.70
N ARG A 173 11.03 -6.31 12.85
CA ARG A 173 12.14 -7.20 13.27
C ARG A 173 12.36 -8.35 12.29
N LEU A 174 11.28 -8.90 11.71
CA LEU A 174 11.38 -9.94 10.69
C LEU A 174 12.04 -9.41 9.41
N ALA A 175 11.67 -8.21 8.97
CA ALA A 175 12.23 -7.56 7.78
C ALA A 175 13.68 -7.07 8.01
N ALA A 176 14.04 -6.71 9.24
CA ALA A 176 15.36 -6.17 9.62
C ALA A 176 15.87 -5.14 8.59
N PRO A 177 15.18 -4.00 8.42
CA PRO A 177 15.47 -3.06 7.35
C PRO A 177 16.75 -2.24 7.61
N HIS A 178 17.41 -1.82 6.53
CA HIS A 178 18.52 -0.86 6.55
C HIS A 178 18.00 0.59 6.55
N VAL A 179 16.80 0.79 5.97
CA VAL A 179 16.11 2.08 5.95
C VAL A 179 14.65 1.82 6.29
N ALA A 180 14.10 2.58 7.25
CA ALA A 180 12.67 2.55 7.57
C ALA A 180 12.04 3.91 7.29
N VAL A 181 10.96 3.93 6.52
CA VAL A 181 10.23 5.14 6.12
C VAL A 181 8.88 5.17 6.81
N VAL A 182 8.59 6.23 7.54
CA VAL A 182 7.24 6.56 8.02
C VAL A 182 6.68 7.65 7.13
N THR A 183 5.63 7.35 6.34
CA THR A 183 5.11 8.29 5.33
C THR A 183 4.29 9.41 5.95
N ALA A 184 3.35 9.07 6.83
CA ALA A 184 2.48 10.04 7.51
C ALA A 184 1.83 9.42 8.75
N VAL A 185 1.42 10.27 9.70
CA VAL A 185 0.55 9.95 10.83
C VAL A 185 -0.78 10.69 10.63
N ALA A 186 -1.88 9.95 10.55
CA ALA A 186 -3.23 10.47 10.38
C ALA A 186 -4.25 9.53 11.04
N SER A 187 -5.52 9.91 11.09
CA SER A 187 -6.62 9.22 11.80
C SER A 187 -7.01 7.83 11.24
N ALA A 188 -6.29 7.31 10.24
CA ALA A 188 -6.51 5.93 9.78
C ALA A 188 -6.32 4.94 10.93
N HIS A 189 -7.29 4.01 11.13
CA HIS A 189 -7.34 3.03 12.23
C HIS A 189 -7.49 3.63 13.64
N ILE A 190 -7.89 4.91 13.77
CA ILE A 190 -8.06 5.57 15.06
C ILE A 190 -9.10 4.86 15.95
N GLY A 191 -10.09 4.20 15.34
CA GLY A 191 -11.08 3.41 16.05
C GLY A 191 -10.48 2.24 16.85
N HIS A 192 -9.33 1.73 16.43
CA HIS A 192 -8.63 0.63 17.11
C HIS A 192 -7.54 1.11 18.08
N LEU A 193 -6.89 2.24 17.79
CA LEU A 193 -5.77 2.76 18.58
C LEU A 193 -6.17 3.87 19.56
N GLY A 194 -7.30 4.52 19.35
CA GLY A 194 -7.89 5.51 20.27
C GLY A 194 -7.35 6.93 20.12
N SER A 195 -6.10 7.15 19.68
CA SER A 195 -5.52 8.49 19.53
C SER A 195 -4.47 8.57 18.41
N LEU A 196 -4.15 9.80 17.98
CA LEU A 196 -3.08 10.05 16.99
C LEU A 196 -1.69 9.78 17.58
N GLU A 197 -1.50 9.99 18.87
CA GLU A 197 -0.26 9.66 19.59
C GLU A 197 -0.01 8.16 19.56
N ALA A 198 -1.02 7.34 19.85
CA ALA A 198 -0.90 5.88 19.79
C ALA A 198 -0.62 5.39 18.35
N ILE A 199 -1.21 6.05 17.34
CA ILE A 199 -0.89 5.78 15.94
C ILE A 199 0.56 6.13 15.63
N ALA A 200 1.05 7.27 16.12
CA ALA A 200 2.44 7.69 15.93
C ALA A 200 3.42 6.69 16.56
N ASP A 201 3.15 6.23 17.80
CA ASP A 201 3.96 5.24 18.50
C ASP A 201 3.99 3.91 17.75
N GLU A 202 2.83 3.42 17.31
CA GLU A 202 2.75 2.19 16.56
C GLU A 202 3.51 2.30 15.22
N LYS A 203 3.39 3.44 14.48
CA LYS A 203 4.17 3.65 13.26
C LYS A 203 5.66 3.76 13.55
N ALA A 204 6.05 4.45 14.61
CA ALA A 204 7.45 4.56 15.05
C ALA A 204 8.06 3.21 15.46
N SER A 205 7.25 2.24 15.88
CA SER A 205 7.71 0.91 16.26
C SER A 205 8.44 0.16 15.11
N VAL A 206 8.25 0.57 13.85
CA VAL A 206 9.01 0.07 12.70
C VAL A 206 10.52 0.30 12.86
N LEU A 207 10.89 1.38 13.55
CA LEU A 207 12.28 1.78 13.77
C LEU A 207 13.03 0.80 14.67
N GLY A 208 12.33 0.12 15.58
CA GLY A 208 12.89 -0.95 16.41
C GLY A 208 13.31 -2.21 15.64
N GLY A 209 12.97 -2.30 14.36
CA GLY A 209 13.43 -3.36 13.46
C GLY A 209 14.68 -3.01 12.66
N LEU A 210 15.18 -1.78 12.72
CA LEU A 210 16.36 -1.35 11.98
C LEU A 210 17.60 -2.17 12.36
N VAL A 211 18.38 -2.55 11.36
CA VAL A 211 19.71 -3.15 11.59
C VAL A 211 20.65 -2.12 12.24
N PRO A 212 21.75 -2.55 12.92
CA PRO A 212 22.75 -1.63 13.46
C PRO A 212 23.26 -0.68 12.35
N GLY A 213 23.20 0.64 12.63
CA GLY A 213 23.55 1.69 11.66
C GLY A 213 22.44 1.96 10.62
N GLY A 214 21.28 1.36 10.75
CA GLY A 214 20.12 1.64 9.89
C GLY A 214 19.57 3.06 10.10
N LEU A 215 18.83 3.57 9.10
CA LEU A 215 18.42 4.95 9.00
C LEU A 215 16.89 5.09 9.04
N ALA A 216 16.41 6.08 9.77
CA ALA A 216 14.98 6.43 9.84
C ALA A 216 14.66 7.62 8.91
N ILE A 217 13.66 7.48 8.04
CA ILE A 217 13.15 8.56 7.19
C ILE A 217 11.78 8.97 7.75
N LEU A 218 11.66 10.18 8.29
CA LEU A 218 10.47 10.64 9.01
C LEU A 218 9.87 11.92 8.39
N PRO A 219 8.52 12.08 8.45
CA PRO A 219 7.86 13.30 7.95
C PRO A 219 8.19 14.49 8.88
N GLY A 220 9.01 15.43 8.37
CA GLY A 220 9.47 16.61 9.11
C GLY A 220 8.35 17.58 9.48
N ASP A 221 7.27 17.61 8.71
CA ASP A 221 6.10 18.47 8.95
C ASP A 221 5.11 17.85 9.95
N SER A 222 5.38 16.63 10.44
CA SER A 222 4.49 15.94 11.38
C SER A 222 4.59 16.56 12.79
N PRO A 223 3.46 16.85 13.46
CA PRO A 223 3.48 17.25 14.86
C PRO A 223 4.03 16.16 15.80
N PHE A 224 4.13 14.94 15.31
CA PHE A 224 4.66 13.78 16.05
C PHE A 224 6.13 13.49 15.73
N LEU A 225 6.85 14.37 15.00
CA LEU A 225 8.23 14.13 14.60
C LEU A 225 9.15 13.79 15.78
N SER A 226 9.15 14.62 16.83
CA SER A 226 10.00 14.41 18.02
C SER A 226 9.72 13.05 18.67
N ARG A 227 8.44 12.71 18.84
CA ARG A 227 8.01 11.41 19.40
C ARG A 227 8.48 10.22 18.58
N MET A 228 8.39 10.31 17.26
CA MET A 228 8.90 9.24 16.37
C MET A 228 10.44 9.19 16.35
N ALA A 229 11.09 10.34 16.40
CA ALA A 229 12.55 10.43 16.40
C ALA A 229 13.17 9.83 17.67
N GLU A 230 12.53 9.96 18.84
CA GLU A 230 12.95 9.35 20.10
C GLU A 230 12.96 7.80 20.04
N ALA A 231 12.12 7.20 19.19
CA ALA A 231 12.09 5.76 18.98
C ALA A 231 13.18 5.25 18.02
N ALA A 232 13.90 6.16 17.33
CA ALA A 232 14.93 5.77 16.37
C ALA A 232 16.23 5.33 17.06
N PRO A 233 16.75 4.12 16.79
CA PRO A 233 18.01 3.66 17.37
C PRO A 233 19.25 4.32 16.77
N GLY A 234 19.08 5.16 15.74
CA GLY A 234 20.16 5.76 14.96
C GLY A 234 19.76 7.09 14.32
N ARG A 235 20.43 7.43 13.23
CA ARG A 235 20.23 8.70 12.53
C ARG A 235 18.82 8.81 11.95
N VAL A 236 18.20 9.97 12.18
CA VAL A 236 16.95 10.40 11.57
C VAL A 236 17.24 11.34 10.41
N ILE A 237 16.52 11.16 9.33
CA ILE A 237 16.49 11.98 8.13
C ILE A 237 15.06 12.44 7.95
N THR A 238 14.85 13.72 7.79
CA THR A 238 13.53 14.31 7.66
C THR A 238 13.20 14.63 6.21
N PHE A 239 11.94 14.41 5.82
CA PHE A 239 11.40 14.89 4.54
C PHE A 239 10.13 15.71 4.78
N GLY A 240 9.86 16.68 3.92
CA GLY A 240 8.67 17.54 4.06
C GLY A 240 8.78 18.84 3.28
N GLN A 241 7.98 19.82 3.68
CA GLN A 241 8.01 21.18 3.14
C GLN A 241 8.72 22.17 4.08
N ALA A 242 8.89 21.80 5.36
CA ALA A 242 9.54 22.63 6.36
C ALA A 242 10.97 22.99 5.93
N GLU A 243 11.41 24.22 6.31
CA GLU A 243 12.69 24.78 5.88
C GLU A 243 13.90 23.97 6.34
N GLY A 244 13.81 23.31 7.48
CA GLY A 244 14.86 22.48 8.07
C GLY A 244 14.85 21.02 7.63
N ALA A 245 13.98 20.59 6.70
CA ALA A 245 13.94 19.19 6.26
C ALA A 245 15.18 18.83 5.43
N ASP A 246 15.80 17.65 5.71
CA ASP A 246 16.95 17.13 4.96
C ASP A 246 16.60 16.86 3.48
N ALA A 247 15.37 16.46 3.21
CA ALA A 247 14.77 16.35 1.89
C ALA A 247 13.53 17.22 1.81
N ARG A 248 13.63 18.40 1.21
CA ARG A 248 12.59 19.41 1.19
C ARG A 248 11.89 19.47 -0.17
N LEU A 249 10.57 19.36 -0.17
CA LEU A 249 9.73 19.66 -1.33
C LEU A 249 9.63 21.19 -1.50
N LEU A 250 10.01 21.70 -2.68
CA LEU A 250 9.99 23.12 -3.01
C LEU A 250 8.81 23.47 -3.94
N GLN A 251 8.43 22.54 -4.84
CA GLN A 251 7.36 22.70 -5.81
C GLN A 251 6.78 21.32 -6.15
N THR A 252 5.50 21.27 -6.46
CA THR A 252 4.78 20.02 -6.71
C THR A 252 4.67 19.65 -8.18
N GLU A 253 4.72 20.61 -9.11
CA GLU A 253 4.53 20.39 -10.55
C GLU A 253 5.31 21.43 -11.39
N PRO A 254 6.39 21.01 -12.08
CA PRO A 254 7.12 19.76 -11.88
C PRO A 254 7.57 19.61 -10.43
N VAL A 255 7.84 18.38 -9.99
CA VAL A 255 8.37 18.18 -8.63
C VAL A 255 9.77 18.79 -8.57
N ARG A 256 9.94 19.76 -7.67
CA ARG A 256 11.25 20.35 -7.37
C ARG A 256 11.54 20.13 -5.89
N ALA A 257 12.67 19.52 -5.60
CA ALA A 257 13.06 19.18 -4.24
C ALA A 257 14.53 19.48 -4.00
N ARG A 258 14.87 19.77 -2.73
CA ARG A 258 16.27 19.83 -2.26
C ARG A 258 16.50 18.60 -1.39
N VAL A 259 17.42 17.74 -1.78
CA VAL A 259 17.77 16.50 -1.07
C VAL A 259 19.25 16.59 -0.69
N TYR A 260 19.57 16.68 0.61
CA TYR A 260 20.91 16.88 1.13
C TYR A 260 21.70 18.02 0.46
N GLY A 261 21.02 19.13 0.17
CA GLY A 261 21.64 20.30 -0.46
C GLY A 261 21.61 20.30 -2.00
N GLU A 262 21.45 19.17 -2.65
CA GLU A 262 21.25 19.05 -4.10
C GLU A 262 19.82 19.41 -4.47
N THR A 263 19.65 20.28 -5.47
CA THR A 263 18.32 20.62 -6.01
C THR A 263 18.07 19.83 -7.29
N ILE A 264 16.97 19.08 -7.30
CA ILE A 264 16.52 18.26 -8.41
C ILE A 264 15.14 18.71 -8.88
N GLU A 265 14.86 18.53 -10.15
CA GLU A 265 13.58 18.80 -10.77
C GLU A 265 13.20 17.68 -11.75
N PHE A 266 11.98 17.17 -11.67
CA PHE A 266 11.51 16.10 -12.56
C PHE A 266 9.97 16.12 -12.67
N PRO A 267 9.41 15.71 -13.82
CA PRO A 267 7.98 15.50 -13.95
C PRO A 267 7.54 14.25 -13.17
N LEU A 268 6.38 14.32 -12.54
CA LEU A 268 5.74 13.17 -11.88
C LEU A 268 4.32 13.02 -12.44
N ALA A 269 4.04 11.88 -13.07
CA ALA A 269 2.73 11.60 -13.66
C ALA A 269 1.63 11.29 -12.61
N ALA A 270 1.82 11.72 -11.38
CA ALA A 270 0.91 11.54 -10.26
C ALA A 270 0.72 12.90 -9.57
N PRO A 271 -0.40 13.58 -9.82
CA PRO A 271 -0.60 14.94 -9.34
C PRO A 271 -0.87 15.00 -7.83
N GLY A 272 -0.56 16.16 -7.25
CA GLY A 272 -0.86 16.50 -5.88
C GLY A 272 0.34 16.48 -4.93
N ALA A 273 0.29 17.37 -3.94
CA ALA A 273 1.37 17.55 -2.98
C ALA A 273 1.73 16.26 -2.21
N HIS A 274 0.75 15.41 -1.91
CA HIS A 274 0.97 14.12 -1.24
C HIS A 274 1.77 13.14 -2.10
N MET A 275 1.58 13.15 -3.43
CA MET A 275 2.38 12.33 -4.35
C MET A 275 3.81 12.85 -4.44
N ALA A 276 3.97 14.16 -4.56
CA ALA A 276 5.30 14.80 -4.53
C ALA A 276 6.05 14.53 -3.22
N LEU A 277 5.37 14.58 -2.06
CA LEU A 277 5.96 14.24 -0.75
C LEU A 277 6.38 12.77 -0.67
N ASN A 278 5.56 11.83 -1.20
CA ASN A 278 5.94 10.42 -1.27
C ASN A 278 7.19 10.22 -2.16
N ALA A 279 7.29 10.95 -3.28
CA ALA A 279 8.48 10.93 -4.13
C ALA A 279 9.71 11.49 -3.41
N VAL A 280 9.58 12.60 -2.68
CA VAL A 280 10.67 13.17 -1.86
C VAL A 280 11.11 12.20 -0.76
N ALA A 281 10.17 11.49 -0.10
CA ALA A 281 10.50 10.43 0.86
C ALA A 281 11.29 9.29 0.21
N ALA A 282 10.92 8.88 -1.01
CA ALA A 282 11.63 7.85 -1.76
C ALA A 282 13.04 8.31 -2.15
N LEU A 283 13.22 9.57 -2.58
CA LEU A 283 14.52 10.16 -2.88
C LEU A 283 15.41 10.29 -1.63
N ALA A 284 14.83 10.69 -0.49
CA ALA A 284 15.54 10.71 0.79
C ALA A 284 16.05 9.32 1.17
N ALA A 285 15.26 8.26 0.94
CA ALA A 285 15.67 6.89 1.20
C ALA A 285 16.77 6.40 0.24
N CYS A 286 16.72 6.78 -1.05
CA CYS A 286 17.79 6.51 -2.00
C CYS A 286 19.11 7.21 -1.60
N ALA A 287 19.03 8.50 -1.25
CA ALA A 287 20.18 9.27 -0.78
C ALA A 287 20.78 8.69 0.53
N ALA A 288 19.92 8.21 1.44
CA ALA A 288 20.32 7.53 2.66
C ALA A 288 21.15 6.25 2.40
N LEU A 289 20.92 5.59 1.27
CA LEU A 289 21.71 4.43 0.81
C LEU A 289 22.95 4.84 0.01
N GLY A 290 23.24 6.13 -0.15
CA GLY A 290 24.35 6.64 -0.94
C GLY A 290 24.15 6.53 -2.45
N LEU A 291 22.89 6.40 -2.90
CA LEU A 291 22.53 6.32 -4.32
C LEU A 291 22.38 7.72 -4.91
N ASP A 292 22.69 7.86 -6.20
CA ASP A 292 22.57 9.11 -6.95
C ASP A 292 21.11 9.56 -7.06
N VAL A 293 20.80 10.72 -6.49
CA VAL A 293 19.44 11.28 -6.42
C VAL A 293 18.94 11.70 -7.81
N SER A 294 19.82 12.14 -8.70
CA SER A 294 19.49 12.52 -10.07
C SER A 294 19.02 11.31 -10.89
N VAL A 295 19.72 10.18 -10.76
CA VAL A 295 19.31 8.90 -11.38
C VAL A 295 17.98 8.43 -10.80
N ALA A 296 17.80 8.48 -9.47
CA ALA A 296 16.57 8.09 -8.80
C ALA A 296 15.38 8.96 -9.25
N SER A 297 15.56 10.28 -9.35
CA SER A 297 14.51 11.21 -9.79
C SER A 297 14.12 11.00 -11.26
N THR A 298 15.10 10.73 -12.12
CA THR A 298 14.86 10.38 -13.53
C THR A 298 14.01 9.10 -13.63
N ALA A 299 14.30 8.09 -12.82
CA ALA A 299 13.49 6.87 -12.77
C ALA A 299 12.06 7.16 -12.30
N LEU A 300 11.88 8.03 -11.30
CA LEU A 300 10.56 8.43 -10.80
C LEU A 300 9.70 9.16 -11.84
N SER A 301 10.29 9.77 -12.87
CA SER A 301 9.54 10.38 -13.97
C SER A 301 8.69 9.37 -14.75
N SER A 302 9.04 8.08 -14.68
CA SER A 302 8.27 6.97 -15.28
C SER A 302 7.25 6.34 -14.34
N PHE A 303 7.14 6.83 -13.09
CA PHE A 303 6.20 6.27 -12.12
C PHE A 303 4.74 6.50 -12.55
N VAL A 304 3.95 5.44 -12.53
CA VAL A 304 2.50 5.47 -12.75
C VAL A 304 1.80 4.92 -11.52
N PRO A 305 0.83 5.65 -10.96
CA PRO A 305 0.04 5.15 -9.83
C PRO A 305 -0.69 3.86 -10.18
N GLY A 306 -0.74 2.93 -9.23
CA GLY A 306 -1.54 1.72 -9.38
C GLY A 306 -3.05 2.01 -9.42
N ALA A 307 -3.84 1.06 -9.89
CA ALA A 307 -5.30 1.17 -9.95
C ALA A 307 -5.90 1.56 -8.59
N GLY A 308 -6.82 2.50 -8.60
CA GLY A 308 -7.48 3.02 -7.40
C GLY A 308 -6.61 3.89 -6.49
N ARG A 309 -5.44 4.37 -6.94
CA ARG A 309 -4.45 5.10 -6.13
C ARG A 309 -3.99 6.41 -6.75
N GLY A 310 -4.90 7.16 -7.37
CA GLY A 310 -4.62 8.47 -7.94
C GLY A 310 -4.31 8.45 -9.43
N ALA A 311 -4.61 7.35 -10.11
CA ALA A 311 -4.52 7.30 -11.55
C ALA A 311 -5.54 8.25 -12.18
N GLN A 312 -5.07 9.21 -12.97
CA GLN A 312 -5.91 10.03 -13.81
C GLN A 312 -5.99 9.42 -15.21
N ARG A 313 -7.21 9.29 -15.72
CA ARG A 313 -7.41 8.82 -17.10
C ARG A 313 -8.68 9.37 -17.72
N PRO A 314 -8.65 9.66 -19.02
CA PRO A 314 -9.85 9.97 -19.78
C PRO A 314 -10.71 8.71 -19.91
N ILE A 315 -12.03 8.87 -19.77
CA ILE A 315 -13.03 7.83 -20.00
C ILE A 315 -14.10 8.35 -20.98
N ARG A 316 -14.98 7.48 -21.46
CA ARG A 316 -16.07 7.81 -22.41
C ARG A 316 -15.56 8.55 -23.62
N GLY A 317 -14.56 8.00 -24.31
CA GLY A 317 -14.00 8.60 -25.53
C GLY A 317 -13.12 9.83 -25.29
N GLY A 318 -12.80 10.14 -24.03
CA GLY A 318 -12.00 11.31 -23.66
C GLY A 318 -12.79 12.46 -23.05
N ASP A 319 -14.12 12.34 -23.02
CA ASP A 319 -15.01 13.42 -22.60
C ASP A 319 -15.02 13.68 -21.07
N ILE A 320 -14.63 12.70 -20.27
CA ILE A 320 -14.63 12.78 -18.80
C ILE A 320 -13.24 12.43 -18.29
N LEU A 321 -12.72 13.23 -17.35
CA LEU A 321 -11.47 12.94 -16.65
C LEU A 321 -11.80 12.24 -15.33
N LEU A 322 -11.43 10.96 -15.22
CA LEU A 322 -11.58 10.17 -14.00
C LEU A 322 -10.31 10.24 -13.14
N LEU A 323 -10.44 10.65 -11.88
CA LEU A 323 -9.46 10.50 -10.82
C LEU A 323 -9.86 9.30 -9.95
N ASP A 324 -9.22 8.16 -10.18
CA ASP A 324 -9.53 6.90 -9.51
C ASP A 324 -8.71 6.74 -8.22
N GLU A 325 -9.36 6.97 -7.09
CA GLU A 325 -8.87 6.81 -5.72
C GLU A 325 -9.65 5.73 -4.95
N SER A 326 -10.26 4.79 -5.68
CA SER A 326 -11.27 3.85 -5.17
C SER A 326 -10.73 2.73 -4.29
N TYR A 327 -9.42 2.64 -4.06
CA TYR A 327 -8.82 1.54 -3.30
C TYR A 327 -9.06 1.65 -1.79
N ASN A 328 -8.83 2.83 -1.19
CA ASN A 328 -9.03 3.05 0.25
C ASN A 328 -9.27 4.53 0.57
N ALA A 329 -9.80 4.83 1.77
CA ALA A 329 -10.06 6.18 2.22
C ALA A 329 -9.75 6.37 3.71
N SER A 330 -9.25 7.54 4.04
CA SER A 330 -9.17 8.17 5.36
C SER A 330 -9.34 9.66 5.18
N SER A 331 -9.68 10.43 6.22
CA SER A 331 -9.93 11.87 6.11
C SER A 331 -8.77 12.62 5.45
N ALA A 332 -7.53 12.30 5.82
CA ALA A 332 -6.33 12.88 5.21
C ALA A 332 -6.22 12.57 3.71
N SER A 333 -6.51 11.32 3.31
CA SER A 333 -6.43 10.93 1.90
C SER A 333 -7.61 11.46 1.06
N VAL A 334 -8.79 11.66 1.67
CA VAL A 334 -9.93 12.31 1.02
C VAL A 334 -9.62 13.78 0.78
N ARG A 335 -9.10 14.51 1.78
CA ARG A 335 -8.66 15.91 1.62
C ARG A 335 -7.61 16.05 0.53
N ALA A 336 -6.62 15.16 0.49
CA ALA A 336 -5.58 15.19 -0.53
C ALA A 336 -6.16 14.98 -1.95
N ALA A 337 -7.08 14.04 -2.13
CA ALA A 337 -7.74 13.78 -3.41
C ALA A 337 -8.68 14.93 -3.83
N LEU A 338 -9.40 15.53 -2.88
CA LEU A 338 -10.22 16.74 -3.11
C LEU A 338 -9.35 17.92 -3.54
N GLY A 339 -8.17 18.09 -2.92
CA GLY A 339 -7.20 19.10 -3.34
C GLY A 339 -6.74 18.93 -4.78
N VAL A 340 -6.54 17.67 -5.24
CA VAL A 340 -6.25 17.39 -6.65
C VAL A 340 -7.47 17.71 -7.53
N LEU A 341 -8.66 17.27 -7.15
CA LEU A 341 -9.89 17.56 -7.88
C LEU A 341 -10.09 19.07 -8.08
N ALA A 342 -9.80 19.87 -7.05
CA ALA A 342 -9.93 21.33 -7.10
C ALA A 342 -9.07 22.01 -8.18
N THR A 343 -7.96 21.37 -8.60
CA THR A 343 -7.07 21.90 -9.66
C THR A 343 -7.50 21.51 -11.05
N LEU A 344 -8.44 20.55 -11.19
CA LEU A 344 -8.86 20.06 -12.50
C LEU A 344 -9.87 20.98 -13.16
N PRO A 345 -9.82 21.11 -14.51
CA PRO A 345 -10.76 21.92 -15.26
C PRO A 345 -12.15 21.26 -15.33
N GLY A 346 -13.15 22.05 -15.69
CA GLY A 346 -14.52 21.61 -15.87
C GLY A 346 -15.34 21.55 -14.60
N ARG A 347 -16.49 20.85 -14.67
CA ARG A 347 -17.34 20.59 -13.51
C ARG A 347 -16.75 19.47 -12.68
N ARG A 348 -16.53 19.72 -11.39
CA ARG A 348 -15.86 18.81 -10.45
C ARG A 348 -16.87 18.01 -9.65
N VAL A 349 -16.86 16.70 -9.83
CA VAL A 349 -17.78 15.77 -9.19
C VAL A 349 -17.01 14.89 -8.20
N ALA A 350 -17.34 14.99 -6.91
CA ALA A 350 -16.83 14.10 -5.88
C ALA A 350 -17.80 12.93 -5.67
N VAL A 351 -17.31 11.69 -5.74
CA VAL A 351 -18.08 10.47 -5.47
C VAL A 351 -17.40 9.73 -4.33
N LEU A 352 -18.00 9.83 -3.14
CA LEU A 352 -17.35 9.39 -1.89
C LEU A 352 -18.13 8.25 -1.23
N GLY A 353 -17.42 7.19 -0.83
CA GLY A 353 -17.92 6.10 0.00
C GLY A 353 -17.33 6.17 1.41
N ASP A 354 -17.99 5.48 2.35
CA ASP A 354 -17.61 5.48 3.77
C ASP A 354 -16.12 5.27 3.99
N MET A 355 -15.57 6.01 4.94
CA MET A 355 -14.29 5.75 5.58
C MET A 355 -14.52 4.80 6.75
N LEU A 356 -13.96 3.60 6.66
CA LEU A 356 -14.15 2.54 7.66
C LEU A 356 -13.03 2.57 8.73
N GLU A 357 -13.18 1.75 9.77
CA GLU A 357 -12.19 1.57 10.87
C GLU A 357 -11.99 2.81 11.75
N LEU A 358 -12.95 3.73 11.72
CA LEU A 358 -12.93 4.96 12.54
C LEU A 358 -13.65 4.78 13.90
N GLY A 359 -14.39 3.68 14.11
CA GLY A 359 -15.14 3.46 15.35
C GLY A 359 -16.06 4.63 15.70
N ALA A 360 -16.05 5.07 16.95
CA ALA A 360 -16.84 6.20 17.44
C ALA A 360 -16.49 7.54 16.79
N PHE A 361 -15.31 7.67 16.17
CA PHE A 361 -14.90 8.89 15.47
C PHE A 361 -15.55 9.03 14.08
N GLY A 362 -16.16 7.97 13.56
CA GLY A 362 -16.71 7.92 12.21
C GLY A 362 -17.61 9.10 11.85
N PRO A 363 -18.67 9.40 12.61
CA PRO A 363 -19.56 10.54 12.31
C PRO A 363 -18.83 11.89 12.23
N ALA A 364 -17.96 12.17 13.18
CA ALA A 364 -17.22 13.43 13.25
C ALA A 364 -16.19 13.57 12.11
N GLU A 365 -15.46 12.50 11.79
CA GLU A 365 -14.48 12.48 10.70
C GLU A 365 -15.15 12.70 9.32
N HIS A 366 -16.35 12.16 9.10
CA HIS A 366 -17.11 12.38 7.87
C HIS A 366 -17.68 13.81 7.81
N ALA A 367 -18.32 14.28 8.89
CA ALA A 367 -18.84 15.64 8.97
C ALA A 367 -17.74 16.70 8.80
N GLY A 368 -16.53 16.42 9.30
CA GLY A 368 -15.37 17.30 9.19
C GLY A 368 -14.82 17.50 7.77
N LEU A 369 -15.37 16.82 6.75
CA LEU A 369 -15.03 16.99 5.33
C LEU A 369 -15.92 17.99 4.58
N VAL A 370 -16.93 18.58 5.23
CA VAL A 370 -17.93 19.47 4.58
C VAL A 370 -17.26 20.67 3.90
N GLU A 371 -16.34 21.33 4.56
CA GLU A 371 -15.64 22.49 4.01
C GLU A 371 -14.72 22.08 2.85
N ASP A 372 -13.99 20.97 2.99
CA ASP A 372 -13.10 20.43 1.95
C ASP A 372 -13.89 20.09 0.67
N VAL A 373 -15.04 19.42 0.79
CA VAL A 373 -15.91 19.10 -0.35
C VAL A 373 -16.50 20.39 -0.94
N THR A 374 -16.98 21.29 -0.11
CA THR A 374 -17.64 22.53 -0.56
C THR A 374 -16.69 23.45 -1.33
N SER A 375 -15.41 23.47 -0.97
CA SER A 375 -14.39 24.27 -1.67
C SER A 375 -13.87 23.60 -2.95
N SER A 376 -13.89 22.26 -3.01
CA SER A 376 -13.18 21.49 -4.06
C SER A 376 -14.10 20.93 -5.13
N ALA A 377 -15.39 20.67 -4.84
CA ALA A 377 -16.31 20.00 -5.76
C ALA A 377 -17.57 20.83 -6.02
N ASP A 378 -18.09 20.74 -7.23
CA ASP A 378 -19.35 21.39 -7.62
C ASP A 378 -20.56 20.51 -7.30
N LEU A 379 -20.38 19.17 -7.29
CA LEU A 379 -21.37 18.18 -6.88
C LEU A 379 -20.75 17.08 -6.02
N LEU A 380 -21.52 16.60 -5.03
CA LEU A 380 -21.22 15.47 -4.19
C LEU A 380 -22.24 14.34 -4.43
N TYR A 381 -21.74 13.16 -4.78
CA TYR A 381 -22.43 11.89 -4.69
C TYR A 381 -21.82 11.10 -3.54
N ALA A 382 -22.65 10.46 -2.71
CA ALA A 382 -22.15 9.78 -1.53
C ALA A 382 -22.83 8.44 -1.32
N CYS A 383 -22.16 7.45 -0.73
CA CYS A 383 -22.79 6.21 -0.29
C CYS A 383 -22.25 5.72 1.04
N GLY A 384 -23.14 5.05 1.75
CA GLY A 384 -22.89 4.48 3.06
C GLY A 384 -23.49 5.29 4.21
N PRO A 385 -23.71 4.65 5.36
CA PRO A 385 -24.38 5.30 6.50
C PRO A 385 -23.54 6.42 7.13
N LEU A 386 -22.20 6.32 7.11
CA LEU A 386 -21.33 7.33 7.69
C LEU A 386 -21.17 8.55 6.77
N MET A 387 -21.14 8.35 5.45
CA MET A 387 -21.12 9.47 4.48
C MET A 387 -22.38 10.34 4.54
N ARG A 388 -23.45 9.86 5.16
CA ARG A 388 -24.65 10.64 5.40
C ARG A 388 -24.37 11.91 6.22
N HIS A 389 -23.45 11.83 7.19
CA HIS A 389 -23.05 12.97 8.02
C HIS A 389 -22.35 14.08 7.19
N LEU A 390 -21.54 13.70 6.20
CA LEU A 390 -20.96 14.66 5.24
C LEU A 390 -22.06 15.21 4.31
N TYR A 391 -22.86 14.34 3.70
CA TYR A 391 -23.86 14.69 2.68
C TYR A 391 -24.87 15.70 3.21
N ASP A 392 -25.36 15.50 4.45
CA ASP A 392 -26.34 16.40 5.08
C ASP A 392 -25.73 17.75 5.48
N GLY A 393 -24.41 17.84 5.65
CA GLY A 393 -23.69 19.11 5.95
C GLY A 393 -23.37 19.94 4.71
N VAL A 394 -23.33 19.35 3.52
CA VAL A 394 -23.02 20.08 2.27
C VAL A 394 -24.25 20.85 1.81
N PRO A 395 -24.11 22.09 1.28
CA PRO A 395 -25.25 22.87 0.76
C PRO A 395 -26.06 22.14 -0.32
N ASP A 396 -27.39 22.26 -0.30
CA ASP A 396 -28.31 21.53 -1.20
C ASP A 396 -27.94 21.65 -2.69
N ARG A 397 -27.52 22.84 -3.12
CA ARG A 397 -27.11 23.08 -4.51
C ARG A 397 -25.90 22.26 -4.97
N ARG A 398 -25.15 21.65 -4.04
CA ARG A 398 -24.00 20.78 -4.30
C ARG A 398 -24.30 19.31 -4.06
N ARG A 399 -25.53 18.99 -3.62
CA ARG A 399 -25.94 17.60 -3.41
C ARG A 399 -26.42 16.98 -4.72
N GLY A 400 -25.73 15.93 -5.17
CA GLY A 400 -26.19 15.06 -6.24
C GLY A 400 -27.15 14.01 -5.68
N ALA A 401 -26.63 12.87 -5.19
CA ALA A 401 -27.41 11.81 -4.58
C ALA A 401 -26.64 11.16 -3.41
N HIS A 402 -27.43 10.60 -2.46
CA HIS A 402 -26.91 9.69 -1.44
C HIS A 402 -27.58 8.32 -1.59
N ALA A 403 -26.80 7.24 -1.56
CA ALA A 403 -27.26 5.86 -1.67
C ALA A 403 -26.80 5.01 -0.48
N PRO A 404 -27.45 3.87 -0.17
CA PRO A 404 -27.02 3.01 0.91
C PRO A 404 -25.63 2.39 0.70
N ASP A 405 -25.26 2.13 -0.55
CA ASP A 405 -23.97 1.53 -0.94
C ASP A 405 -23.55 1.93 -2.37
N SER A 406 -22.35 1.49 -2.77
CA SER A 406 -21.79 1.78 -4.09
C SER A 406 -22.56 1.11 -5.23
N THR A 407 -23.25 0.00 -4.99
CA THR A 407 -24.05 -0.69 -6.01
C THR A 407 -25.25 0.16 -6.41
N ALA A 408 -25.95 0.73 -5.42
CA ALA A 408 -27.07 1.64 -5.64
C ALA A 408 -26.61 3.01 -6.15
N LEU A 409 -25.41 3.46 -5.76
CA LEU A 409 -24.88 4.76 -6.19
C LEU A 409 -24.40 4.75 -7.65
N ALA A 410 -23.79 3.65 -8.12
CA ALA A 410 -23.11 3.55 -9.40
C ALA A 410 -23.97 4.01 -10.60
N PRO A 411 -25.22 3.53 -10.81
CA PRO A 411 -26.05 3.98 -11.92
C PRO A 411 -26.39 5.47 -11.82
N LEU A 412 -26.66 5.99 -10.62
CA LEU A 412 -27.01 7.41 -10.41
C LEU A 412 -25.87 8.33 -10.83
N VAL A 413 -24.61 7.95 -10.55
CA VAL A 413 -23.44 8.71 -10.98
C VAL A 413 -23.22 8.57 -12.49
N ALA A 414 -23.33 7.34 -13.02
CA ALA A 414 -23.12 7.08 -14.45
C ALA A 414 -24.07 7.88 -15.35
N ASP A 415 -25.33 8.07 -14.91
CA ASP A 415 -26.35 8.84 -15.64
C ASP A 415 -26.18 10.37 -15.48
N ALA A 416 -25.58 10.82 -14.38
CA ALA A 416 -25.49 12.25 -14.05
C ALA A 416 -24.24 12.95 -14.60
N VAL A 417 -23.17 12.21 -14.86
CA VAL A 417 -21.92 12.78 -15.38
C VAL A 417 -22.05 13.17 -16.84
N ARG A 418 -21.35 14.23 -17.25
CA ARG A 418 -21.48 14.88 -18.55
C ARG A 418 -20.09 15.10 -19.18
N PRO A 419 -19.99 15.26 -20.49
CA PRO A 419 -18.78 15.72 -21.15
C PRO A 419 -18.21 16.97 -20.48
N GLY A 420 -16.90 16.99 -20.24
CA GLY A 420 -16.19 18.05 -19.56
C GLY A 420 -16.11 17.91 -18.03
N ASP A 421 -16.68 16.84 -17.44
CA ASP A 421 -16.58 16.61 -16.01
C ASP A 421 -15.22 16.04 -15.59
N ALA A 422 -14.73 16.51 -14.45
CA ALA A 422 -13.67 15.86 -13.68
C ALA A 422 -14.31 15.10 -12.50
N VAL A 423 -14.11 13.78 -12.42
CA VAL A 423 -14.80 12.91 -11.46
C VAL A 423 -13.79 12.24 -10.55
N LEU A 424 -13.85 12.53 -9.26
CA LEU A 424 -13.11 11.81 -8.21
C LEU A 424 -13.98 10.66 -7.68
N VAL A 425 -13.44 9.45 -7.63
CA VAL A 425 -14.09 8.30 -6.97
C VAL A 425 -13.20 7.80 -5.82
N LYS A 426 -13.70 7.86 -4.57
CA LYS A 426 -12.93 7.47 -3.39
C LYS A 426 -13.80 6.87 -2.29
N GLY A 427 -13.27 5.86 -1.57
CA GLY A 427 -13.88 5.22 -0.40
C GLY A 427 -12.98 4.11 0.15
N SER A 428 -13.28 3.63 1.35
CA SER A 428 -12.60 2.49 1.92
C SER A 428 -12.81 1.23 1.07
N LEU A 429 -11.90 0.26 1.17
CA LEU A 429 -11.98 -0.98 0.39
C LEU A 429 -13.35 -1.68 0.53
N GLY A 430 -13.87 -1.71 1.76
CA GLY A 430 -15.19 -2.28 2.07
C GLY A 430 -16.37 -1.51 1.46
N SER A 431 -16.21 -0.23 1.13
CA SER A 431 -17.22 0.58 0.43
C SER A 431 -17.31 0.23 -1.07
N ARG A 432 -16.38 -0.58 -1.59
CA ARG A 432 -16.40 -1.16 -2.95
C ARG A 432 -16.56 -0.14 -4.06
N MET A 433 -15.95 1.05 -3.93
CA MET A 433 -16.11 2.16 -4.88
C MET A 433 -15.64 1.84 -6.31
N ARG A 434 -14.88 0.78 -6.51
CA ARG A 434 -14.56 0.22 -7.83
C ARG A 434 -15.79 -0.10 -8.69
N LEU A 435 -16.96 -0.35 -8.07
CA LEU A 435 -18.23 -0.57 -8.80
C LEU A 435 -18.71 0.70 -9.49
N VAL A 436 -18.50 1.87 -8.86
CA VAL A 436 -18.79 3.17 -9.47
C VAL A 436 -17.82 3.43 -10.62
N VAL A 437 -16.52 3.15 -10.43
CA VAL A 437 -15.51 3.27 -11.50
C VAL A 437 -15.91 2.43 -12.71
N ALA A 438 -16.25 1.16 -12.50
CA ALA A 438 -16.68 0.26 -13.58
C ALA A 438 -17.93 0.76 -14.32
N ALA A 439 -18.93 1.27 -13.59
CA ALA A 439 -20.14 1.82 -14.20
C ALA A 439 -19.85 3.09 -15.04
N LEU A 440 -18.94 3.96 -14.56
CA LEU A 440 -18.50 5.13 -15.29
C LEU A 440 -17.81 4.77 -16.61
N GLU A 441 -17.02 3.71 -16.63
CA GLU A 441 -16.32 3.22 -17.82
C GLU A 441 -17.25 2.53 -18.82
N GLN A 442 -18.18 1.69 -18.33
CA GLN A 442 -19.11 0.93 -19.17
C GLN A 442 -20.14 1.81 -19.91
N ALA A 443 -20.65 2.87 -19.27
CA ALA A 443 -21.65 3.75 -19.84
C ALA A 443 -21.17 4.54 -21.08
N GLY A 444 -19.96 4.36 -21.53
CA GLY A 444 -19.38 4.99 -22.75
C GLY A 444 -18.88 3.98 -23.79
N ALA A 445 -19.06 2.66 -23.55
CA ALA A 445 -18.70 1.67 -24.56
C ALA A 445 -19.75 1.70 -25.67
N PRO A 446 -19.35 1.84 -26.96
CA PRO A 446 -20.28 1.64 -28.07
C PRO A 446 -20.77 0.18 -27.99
N GLY A 447 -22.10 0.00 -27.99
CA GLY A 447 -22.77 -1.30 -28.04
C GLY A 447 -22.53 -2.03 -29.35
#